data_fc7906ba9364759935d4411400ccc377
#
_entry.id   fc7906ba9364759935d4411400ccc377
#
_cell.length_a   1.000
_cell.length_b   1.000
_cell.length_c   1.000
_cell.angle_alpha   90.00
_cell.angle_beta   90.00
_cell.angle_gamma   90.00
#
_symmetry.space_group_name_H-M   'P 1'
#
loop_
_entity.id
_entity.type
_entity.pdbx_description
1 polymer ?
#
loop_
_entity_poly.entity_id
_entity_poly.type
_entity_poly.pdbx_seq_one_letter_code
_entity_poly.pdbx_strand_id
1 'polypeptide(L)'
;DCSLSNTLFRRDAGAFAAYLVDAETGELHPSLSTGQRVYDLETAATNVAGELMDLQAGGRLHEGIDPIVTGVSLRTRYDALWDEITGPLVITREDRYQLDARVRRLNSLGFDVAELQVDTQADGEHIHVAPKVVDAGHHTRRLLQLTGLDVEENQAQRLLNDLDSFRVKVGLGQADEEIAAHRWVTERFERVMAEVPPELRGKLEPAQIYHEVLEHRWFMSERAGASVPFEEAISDYVRTILAQKPDEQSVLGARIGTPSDDTAALRITLPREEFR
;
A
#
# COMPACT_ATOMS: atom_id res chain seq x y z
N ASP A 1 6.51 -4.79 21.78
CA ASP A 1 5.21 -5.31 22.17
C ASP A 1 4.18 -5.08 21.05
N CYS A 2 3.97 -6.09 20.24
CA CYS A 2 3.01 -6.02 19.13
C CYS A 2 1.62 -6.40 19.66
N SER A 3 0.73 -5.40 19.78
CA SER A 3 -0.65 -5.54 20.24
C SER A 3 -1.59 -4.75 19.32
N LEU A 4 -2.89 -5.02 19.37
CA LEU A 4 -3.87 -4.21 18.61
C LEU A 4 -3.97 -2.79 19.14
N SER A 5 -3.77 -2.58 20.45
CA SER A 5 -3.77 -1.24 21.06
C SER A 5 -2.62 -0.38 20.55
N ASN A 6 -1.50 -1.00 20.16
CA ASN A 6 -0.32 -0.35 19.59
C ASN A 6 -0.30 -0.38 18.04
N THR A 7 -1.38 -0.82 17.42
CA THR A 7 -1.49 -0.88 15.96
C THR A 7 -2.53 0.12 15.47
N LEU A 8 -2.09 1.14 14.76
CA LEU A 8 -2.96 2.10 14.09
C LEU A 8 -3.11 1.73 12.61
N PHE A 9 -4.28 1.98 12.07
CA PHE A 9 -4.57 1.75 10.66
C PHE A 9 -4.78 3.09 9.96
N ARG A 10 -4.05 3.30 8.87
CA ARG A 10 -4.22 4.46 7.99
C ARG A 10 -4.58 4.00 6.60
N ARG A 11 -5.31 4.85 5.89
CA ARG A 11 -5.56 4.61 4.47
C ARG A 11 -4.28 4.91 3.69
N ASP A 12 -3.82 3.94 2.92
CA ASP A 12 -2.63 4.05 2.11
C ASP A 12 -2.91 3.40 0.74
N ALA A 13 -2.93 4.22 -0.29
CA ALA A 13 -3.20 3.82 -1.67
C ALA A 13 -4.49 2.97 -1.86
N GLY A 14 -5.59 3.37 -1.21
CA GLY A 14 -6.89 2.70 -1.31
C GLY A 14 -7.07 1.49 -0.40
N ALA A 15 -6.03 1.05 0.31
CA ALA A 15 -6.07 -0.01 1.32
C ALA A 15 -5.82 0.55 2.73
N PHE A 16 -5.98 -0.28 3.74
CA PHE A 16 -5.54 0.06 5.10
C PHE A 16 -4.15 -0.55 5.34
N ALA A 17 -3.19 0.31 5.68
CA ALA A 17 -1.88 -0.11 6.16
C ALA A 17 -1.85 -0.05 7.69
N ALA A 18 -1.23 -1.06 8.31
CA ALA A 18 -1.05 -1.12 9.75
C ALA A 18 0.28 -0.49 10.14
N TYR A 19 0.26 0.37 11.13
CA TYR A 19 1.44 1.03 11.70
C TYR A 19 1.55 0.65 13.17
N LEU A 20 2.71 0.10 13.54
CA LEU A 20 3.03 -0.14 14.93
C LEU A 20 3.47 1.19 15.57
N VAL A 21 2.76 1.61 16.60
CA VAL A 21 3.08 2.80 17.41
C VAL A 21 3.54 2.34 18.78
N ASP A 22 4.08 3.27 19.59
CA ASP A 22 4.58 2.97 20.95
C ASP A 22 5.62 1.84 20.97
N ALA A 23 6.67 2.03 20.19
CA ALA A 23 7.76 1.07 20.06
C ALA A 23 8.84 1.23 21.16
N GLU A 24 8.51 1.80 22.32
CA GLU A 24 9.47 2.06 23.42
C GLU A 24 10.14 0.79 23.94
N THR A 25 9.44 -0.36 23.86
CA THR A 25 9.97 -1.67 24.25
C THR A 25 10.68 -2.41 23.11
N GLY A 26 10.72 -1.81 21.92
CA GLY A 26 11.37 -2.37 20.75
C GLY A 26 12.87 -2.12 20.77
N GLU A 27 13.65 -3.16 20.49
CA GLU A 27 15.10 -3.06 20.31
C GLU A 27 15.47 -3.33 18.86
N LEU A 28 16.27 -2.42 18.26
CA LEU A 28 16.80 -2.62 16.91
C LEU A 28 18.08 -3.45 16.96
N HIS A 29 18.07 -4.60 16.31
CA HIS A 29 19.23 -5.46 16.15
C HIS A 29 19.67 -5.50 14.68
N PRO A 30 20.99 -5.54 14.40
CA PRO A 30 21.50 -5.70 13.04
C PRO A 30 21.04 -7.00 12.36
N SER A 31 20.77 -8.02 13.16
CA SER A 31 20.20 -9.29 12.72
C SER A 31 19.48 -9.97 13.88
N LEU A 32 18.39 -10.64 13.59
CA LEU A 32 17.67 -11.47 14.55
C LEU A 32 17.90 -12.94 14.25
N SER A 33 18.12 -13.73 15.29
CA SER A 33 18.10 -15.19 15.18
C SER A 33 16.70 -15.70 14.88
N THR A 34 16.59 -16.90 14.32
CA THR A 34 15.29 -17.55 14.10
C THR A 34 14.49 -17.70 15.40
N GLY A 35 15.18 -18.01 16.52
CA GLY A 35 14.51 -18.13 17.83
C GLY A 35 13.92 -16.82 18.32
N GLN A 36 14.62 -15.70 18.14
CA GLN A 36 14.08 -14.36 18.50
C GLN A 36 12.85 -14.03 17.67
N ARG A 37 12.91 -14.22 16.33
CA ARG A 37 11.75 -13.99 15.46
C ARG A 37 10.53 -14.84 15.84
N VAL A 38 10.75 -16.13 16.13
CA VAL A 38 9.67 -17.02 16.56
C VAL A 38 9.06 -16.56 17.87
N TYR A 39 9.87 -16.16 18.85
CA TYR A 39 9.42 -15.65 20.12
C TYR A 39 8.56 -14.38 19.96
N ASP A 40 9.02 -13.42 19.15
CA ASP A 40 8.30 -12.18 18.90
C ASP A 40 6.96 -12.44 18.19
N LEU A 41 6.93 -13.37 17.24
CA LEU A 41 5.70 -13.75 16.54
C LEU A 41 4.70 -14.48 17.44
N GLU A 42 5.17 -15.35 18.35
CA GLU A 42 4.31 -16.03 19.31
C GLU A 42 3.72 -15.04 20.33
N THR A 43 4.51 -14.07 20.76
CA THR A 43 4.06 -12.98 21.61
C THR A 43 3.00 -12.13 20.92
N ALA A 44 3.27 -11.69 19.68
CA ALA A 44 2.33 -10.92 18.89
C ALA A 44 1.01 -11.68 18.64
N ALA A 45 1.09 -12.96 18.27
CA ALA A 45 -0.08 -13.79 18.04
C ALA A 45 -0.94 -13.95 19.31
N THR A 46 -0.28 -14.13 20.46
CA THR A 46 -0.97 -14.25 21.76
C THR A 46 -1.66 -12.95 22.16
N ASN A 47 -0.98 -11.81 22.02
CA ASN A 47 -1.54 -10.51 22.36
C ASN A 47 -2.74 -10.17 21.47
N VAL A 48 -2.59 -10.32 20.15
CA VAL A 48 -3.67 -10.05 19.19
C VAL A 48 -4.88 -10.96 19.44
N ALA A 49 -4.66 -12.25 19.68
CA ALA A 49 -5.76 -13.17 20.00
C ALA A 49 -6.47 -12.79 21.31
N GLY A 50 -5.72 -12.44 22.36
CA GLY A 50 -6.28 -12.01 23.65
C GLY A 50 -7.14 -10.75 23.51
N GLU A 51 -6.62 -9.72 22.85
CA GLU A 51 -7.37 -8.47 22.65
C GLU A 51 -8.60 -8.64 21.75
N LEU A 52 -8.54 -9.53 20.74
CA LEU A 52 -9.72 -9.89 19.96
C LEU A 52 -10.77 -10.64 20.79
N MET A 53 -10.34 -11.49 21.75
CA MET A 53 -11.26 -12.14 22.71
C MET A 53 -11.94 -11.11 23.62
N ASP A 54 -11.21 -10.08 24.07
CA ASP A 54 -11.79 -8.99 24.87
C ASP A 54 -12.82 -8.20 24.06
N LEU A 55 -12.54 -7.92 22.78
CA LEU A 55 -13.51 -7.30 21.88
C LEU A 55 -14.74 -8.19 21.66
N GLN A 56 -14.54 -9.50 21.54
CA GLN A 56 -15.62 -10.48 21.39
C GLN A 56 -16.49 -10.52 22.64
N ALA A 57 -15.88 -10.58 23.82
CA ALA A 57 -16.60 -10.53 25.11
C ALA A 57 -17.38 -9.24 25.29
N GLY A 58 -16.87 -8.12 24.75
CA GLY A 58 -17.55 -6.82 24.73
C GLY A 58 -18.61 -6.66 23.62
N GLY A 59 -18.87 -7.69 22.82
CA GLY A 59 -19.84 -7.62 21.70
C GLY A 59 -19.42 -6.68 20.56
N ARG A 60 -18.13 -6.36 20.45
CA ARG A 60 -17.58 -5.42 19.45
C ARG A 60 -16.82 -6.10 18.31
N LEU A 61 -16.65 -7.42 18.35
CA LEU A 61 -16.00 -8.17 17.29
C LEU A 61 -17.06 -8.69 16.31
N HIS A 62 -16.76 -8.58 15.01
CA HIS A 62 -17.64 -9.12 13.98
C HIS A 62 -17.69 -10.66 14.08
N GLU A 63 -18.89 -11.26 13.93
CA GLU A 63 -19.14 -12.70 14.11
C GLU A 63 -18.28 -13.61 13.21
N GLY A 64 -17.82 -13.11 12.06
CA GLY A 64 -16.96 -13.84 11.12
C GLY A 64 -15.48 -13.88 11.50
N ILE A 65 -15.06 -13.23 12.60
CA ILE A 65 -13.67 -13.19 13.04
C ILE A 65 -13.48 -14.13 14.23
N ASP A 66 -12.61 -15.13 14.04
CA ASP A 66 -12.16 -16.00 15.11
C ASP A 66 -10.82 -15.47 15.68
N PRO A 67 -10.76 -15.10 16.97
CA PRO A 67 -9.56 -14.56 17.60
C PRO A 67 -8.34 -15.48 17.50
N ILE A 68 -8.51 -16.78 17.72
CA ILE A 68 -7.42 -17.76 17.71
C ILE A 68 -6.91 -17.97 16.27
N VAL A 69 -7.83 -18.17 15.33
CA VAL A 69 -7.46 -18.34 13.91
C VAL A 69 -6.75 -17.11 13.40
N THR A 70 -7.20 -15.90 13.80
CA THR A 70 -6.55 -14.64 13.42
C THR A 70 -5.13 -14.55 13.99
N GLY A 71 -4.93 -14.83 15.27
CA GLY A 71 -3.60 -14.84 15.88
C GLY A 71 -2.65 -15.83 15.21
N VAL A 72 -3.09 -17.06 14.95
CA VAL A 72 -2.29 -18.08 14.27
C VAL A 72 -1.96 -17.67 12.83
N SER A 73 -2.88 -16.99 12.14
CA SER A 73 -2.67 -16.56 10.75
C SER A 73 -1.53 -15.54 10.61
N LEU A 74 -1.21 -14.76 11.65
CA LEU A 74 -0.09 -13.82 11.65
C LEU A 74 1.23 -14.50 11.37
N ARG A 75 1.46 -15.65 12.01
CA ARG A 75 2.68 -16.42 11.80
C ARG A 75 2.78 -16.93 10.35
N THR A 76 1.71 -17.53 9.84
CA THR A 76 1.68 -18.05 8.47
C THR A 76 1.94 -16.93 7.44
N ARG A 77 1.35 -15.74 7.65
CA ARG A 77 1.56 -14.58 6.78
C ARG A 77 2.98 -14.04 6.88
N TYR A 78 3.54 -14.00 8.09
CA TYR A 78 4.93 -13.59 8.28
C TYR A 78 5.90 -14.57 7.60
N ASP A 79 5.72 -15.88 7.78
CA ASP A 79 6.58 -16.89 7.17
C ASP A 79 6.54 -16.78 5.63
N ALA A 80 5.35 -16.61 5.05
CA ALA A 80 5.18 -16.40 3.61
C ALA A 80 5.89 -15.12 3.13
N LEU A 81 5.75 -14.02 3.88
CA LEU A 81 6.44 -12.76 3.58
C LEU A 81 7.96 -12.92 3.70
N TRP A 82 8.42 -13.58 4.77
CA TRP A 82 9.83 -13.82 4.99
C TRP A 82 10.46 -14.64 3.87
N ASP A 83 9.78 -15.71 3.44
CA ASP A 83 10.24 -16.55 2.33
C ASP A 83 10.26 -15.76 1.01
N GLU A 84 9.27 -14.89 0.77
CA GLU A 84 9.25 -14.03 -0.42
C GLU A 84 10.39 -13.01 -0.42
N ILE A 85 10.76 -12.46 0.74
CA ILE A 85 11.83 -11.45 0.86
C ILE A 85 13.22 -12.10 0.83
N THR A 86 13.40 -13.23 1.53
CA THR A 86 14.73 -13.84 1.75
C THR A 86 15.01 -15.04 0.87
N GLY A 87 13.95 -15.68 0.34
CA GLY A 87 14.07 -16.86 -0.51
C GLY A 87 14.84 -16.53 -1.80
N PRO A 88 15.90 -17.29 -2.14
CA PRO A 88 16.59 -17.10 -3.40
C PRO A 88 15.67 -17.48 -4.55
N LEU A 89 15.45 -16.56 -5.48
CA LEU A 89 14.83 -16.89 -6.76
C LEU A 89 15.97 -17.15 -7.75
N VAL A 90 16.11 -18.40 -8.15
CA VAL A 90 17.00 -18.78 -9.23
C VAL A 90 16.17 -18.96 -10.48
N ILE A 91 16.36 -18.08 -11.46
CA ILE A 91 15.65 -18.12 -12.73
C ILE A 91 16.60 -18.32 -13.89
N THR A 92 16.13 -19.01 -14.91
CA THR A 92 16.79 -19.07 -16.21
C THR A 92 16.33 -17.92 -17.08
N ARG A 93 17.04 -17.68 -18.20
CA ARG A 93 16.65 -16.65 -19.17
C ARG A 93 15.25 -16.86 -19.76
N GLU A 94 14.77 -18.09 -19.78
CA GLU A 94 13.45 -18.45 -20.30
C GLU A 94 12.34 -18.18 -19.31
N ASP A 95 12.65 -18.13 -17.99
CA ASP A 95 11.71 -17.96 -16.89
C ASP A 95 11.50 -16.50 -16.45
N ARG A 96 11.74 -15.55 -17.33
CA ARG A 96 11.56 -14.10 -17.00
C ARG A 96 10.18 -13.76 -16.47
N TYR A 97 9.15 -14.50 -16.87
CA TYR A 97 7.79 -14.29 -16.33
C TYR A 97 7.70 -14.54 -14.83
N GLN A 98 8.54 -15.41 -14.26
CA GLN A 98 8.59 -15.65 -12.81
C GLN A 98 9.18 -14.42 -12.09
N LEU A 99 10.17 -13.76 -12.71
CA LEU A 99 10.70 -12.50 -12.19
C LEU A 99 9.62 -11.43 -12.16
N ASP A 100 8.89 -11.25 -13.26
CA ASP A 100 7.82 -10.27 -13.35
C ASP A 100 6.68 -10.56 -12.33
N ALA A 101 6.38 -11.82 -12.09
CA ALA A 101 5.39 -12.24 -11.11
C ALA A 101 5.87 -11.94 -9.67
N ARG A 102 7.15 -12.20 -9.36
CA ARG A 102 7.73 -11.88 -8.05
C ARG A 102 7.81 -10.38 -7.81
N VAL A 103 8.23 -9.64 -8.81
CA VAL A 103 8.28 -8.18 -8.80
C VAL A 103 6.90 -7.61 -8.47
N ARG A 104 5.84 -8.06 -9.15
CA ARG A 104 4.47 -7.62 -8.85
C ARG A 104 4.05 -7.96 -7.44
N ARG A 105 4.41 -9.16 -6.93
CA ARG A 105 4.12 -9.57 -5.55
C ARG A 105 4.86 -8.70 -4.53
N LEU A 106 6.15 -8.44 -4.73
CA LEU A 106 6.92 -7.56 -3.87
C LEU A 106 6.38 -6.14 -3.86
N ASN A 107 6.01 -5.60 -5.03
CA ASN A 107 5.36 -4.29 -5.11
C ASN A 107 4.02 -4.24 -4.36
N SER A 108 3.22 -5.31 -4.42
CA SER A 108 1.97 -5.39 -3.67
C SER A 108 2.18 -5.46 -2.15
N LEU A 109 3.38 -5.88 -1.72
CA LEU A 109 3.81 -5.92 -0.32
C LEU A 109 4.54 -4.63 0.13
N GLY A 110 4.67 -3.62 -0.76
CA GLY A 110 5.30 -2.35 -0.45
C GLY A 110 6.79 -2.26 -0.76
N PHE A 111 7.38 -3.26 -1.43
CA PHE A 111 8.80 -3.22 -1.82
C PHE A 111 8.97 -2.67 -3.24
N ASP A 112 9.95 -1.78 -3.45
CA ASP A 112 10.24 -1.25 -4.80
C ASP A 112 11.06 -2.24 -5.63
N VAL A 113 10.72 -2.33 -6.92
CA VAL A 113 11.40 -3.18 -7.90
C VAL A 113 12.82 -2.69 -8.19
N ALA A 114 13.05 -1.39 -8.12
CA ALA A 114 14.38 -0.79 -8.30
C ALA A 114 15.42 -1.28 -7.27
N GLU A 115 14.95 -1.94 -6.23
CA GLU A 115 15.75 -2.44 -5.13
C GLU A 115 15.99 -3.96 -5.18
N LEU A 116 15.70 -4.59 -6.30
CA LEU A 116 16.10 -5.97 -6.52
C LEU A 116 17.60 -6.03 -6.83
N GLN A 117 18.34 -6.70 -5.96
CA GLN A 117 19.71 -7.08 -6.26
C GLN A 117 19.66 -8.25 -7.25
N VAL A 118 20.24 -8.05 -8.42
CA VAL A 118 20.31 -9.06 -9.47
C VAL A 118 21.76 -9.49 -9.62
N ASP A 119 22.07 -10.68 -9.14
CA ASP A 119 23.40 -11.28 -9.27
C ASP A 119 23.36 -12.41 -10.32
N THR A 120 24.13 -12.26 -11.38
CA THR A 120 24.29 -13.33 -12.38
C THR A 120 25.38 -14.29 -11.93
N GLN A 121 25.07 -15.57 -11.85
CA GLN A 121 26.08 -16.58 -11.54
C GLN A 121 27.16 -16.67 -12.63
N ALA A 122 28.31 -17.22 -12.25
CA ALA A 122 29.47 -17.34 -13.16
C ALA A 122 29.21 -18.20 -14.40
N ASP A 123 28.13 -19.01 -14.41
CA ASP A 123 27.68 -19.80 -15.56
C ASP A 123 26.91 -18.96 -16.61
N GLY A 124 26.48 -17.73 -16.26
CA GLY A 124 25.73 -16.82 -17.11
C GLY A 124 24.29 -17.27 -17.45
N GLU A 125 23.85 -18.41 -16.94
CA GLU A 125 22.52 -18.97 -17.18
C GLU A 125 21.55 -18.75 -16.02
N HIS A 126 22.08 -18.66 -14.79
CA HIS A 126 21.28 -18.46 -13.60
C HIS A 126 21.38 -17.04 -13.07
N ILE A 127 20.23 -16.47 -12.78
CA ILE A 127 20.08 -15.11 -12.22
C ILE A 127 19.53 -15.25 -10.81
N HIS A 128 20.32 -14.80 -9.83
CA HIS A 128 19.85 -14.64 -8.46
C HIS A 128 19.17 -13.29 -8.29
N VAL A 129 17.94 -13.29 -7.83
CA VAL A 129 17.19 -12.07 -7.52
C VAL A 129 16.86 -12.08 -6.04
N ALA A 130 17.41 -11.11 -5.33
CA ALA A 130 17.06 -10.86 -3.93
C ALA A 130 16.50 -9.44 -3.77
N PRO A 131 15.39 -9.26 -3.07
CA PRO A 131 14.89 -7.92 -2.78
C PRO A 131 15.87 -7.21 -1.84
N LYS A 132 16.14 -5.95 -2.13
CA LYS A 132 16.86 -5.08 -1.20
C LYS A 132 15.81 -4.40 -0.32
N VAL A 133 15.84 -4.71 0.96
CA VAL A 133 14.99 -4.03 1.93
C VAL A 133 15.50 -2.59 2.10
N VAL A 134 14.63 -1.62 1.89
CA VAL A 134 14.90 -0.21 2.17
C VAL A 134 14.40 0.20 3.54
N ASP A 135 14.92 1.33 4.01
CA ASP A 135 14.46 1.92 5.26
C ASP A 135 12.96 2.28 5.17
N ALA A 136 12.24 2.09 6.26
CA ALA A 136 10.85 2.51 6.36
C ALA A 136 10.71 4.01 6.02
N GLY A 137 9.71 4.36 5.21
CA GLY A 137 9.48 5.71 4.75
C GLY A 137 10.44 6.18 3.65
N HIS A 138 11.11 5.28 2.94
CA HIS A 138 12.00 5.61 1.83
C HIS A 138 11.28 6.35 0.71
N HIS A 139 10.15 5.82 0.25
CA HIS A 139 9.38 6.41 -0.84
C HIS A 139 8.71 7.73 -0.40
N THR A 140 8.19 7.79 0.82
CA THR A 140 7.63 9.00 1.42
C THR A 140 8.67 10.13 1.42
N ARG A 141 9.88 9.88 1.93
CA ARG A 141 10.95 10.88 1.95
C ARG A 141 11.37 11.31 0.54
N ARG A 142 11.52 10.36 -0.38
CA ARG A 142 11.91 10.65 -1.77
C ARG A 142 10.86 11.48 -2.49
N LEU A 143 9.58 11.11 -2.37
CA LEU A 143 8.48 11.87 -2.96
C LEU A 143 8.40 13.29 -2.39
N LEU A 144 8.49 13.41 -1.05
CA LEU A 144 8.48 14.70 -0.37
C LEU A 144 9.63 15.62 -0.86
N GLN A 145 10.83 15.08 -1.01
CA GLN A 145 11.98 15.84 -1.52
C GLN A 145 11.78 16.30 -2.97
N LEU A 146 11.22 15.46 -3.82
CA LEU A 146 11.04 15.76 -5.25
C LEU A 146 9.83 16.65 -5.55
N THR A 147 8.75 16.50 -4.79
CA THR A 147 7.45 17.08 -5.15
C THR A 147 6.84 17.97 -4.04
N GLY A 148 7.32 17.86 -2.82
CA GLY A 148 6.70 18.49 -1.65
C GLY A 148 5.45 17.78 -1.14
N LEU A 149 5.06 16.63 -1.71
CA LEU A 149 3.90 15.86 -1.26
C LEU A 149 4.29 14.92 -0.11
N ASP A 150 3.60 15.07 1.02
CA ASP A 150 3.73 14.22 2.19
C ASP A 150 2.56 13.23 2.22
N VAL A 151 2.85 11.96 1.96
CA VAL A 151 1.87 10.87 1.86
C VAL A 151 2.45 9.59 2.44
N GLU A 152 1.59 8.60 2.67
CA GLU A 152 2.00 7.29 3.19
C GLU A 152 2.86 6.50 2.17
N GLU A 153 3.59 5.50 2.64
CA GLU A 153 4.66 4.82 1.90
C GLU A 153 4.20 4.16 0.59
N ASN A 154 3.12 3.37 0.62
CA ASN A 154 2.61 2.72 -0.59
C ASN A 154 2.05 3.73 -1.58
N GLN A 155 1.44 4.80 -1.09
CA GLN A 155 0.96 5.88 -1.93
C GLN A 155 2.11 6.64 -2.55
N ALA A 156 3.17 6.94 -1.79
CA ALA A 156 4.39 7.56 -2.29
C ALA A 156 5.03 6.72 -3.39
N GLN A 157 5.13 5.40 -3.20
CA GLN A 157 5.66 4.48 -4.20
C GLN A 157 4.87 4.56 -5.52
N ARG A 158 3.54 4.54 -5.44
CA ARG A 158 2.69 4.61 -6.64
C ARG A 158 2.83 5.95 -7.36
N LEU A 159 2.91 7.05 -6.62
CA LEU A 159 3.12 8.38 -7.21
C LEU A 159 4.50 8.51 -7.85
N LEU A 160 5.55 7.96 -7.25
CA LEU A 160 6.89 7.90 -7.83
C LEU A 160 6.91 7.07 -9.12
N ASN A 161 6.21 5.94 -9.16
CA ASN A 161 6.09 5.11 -10.37
C ASN A 161 5.36 5.85 -11.51
N ASP A 162 4.32 6.64 -11.19
CA ASP A 162 3.63 7.47 -12.19
C ASP A 162 4.54 8.63 -12.66
N LEU A 163 5.29 9.25 -11.75
CA LEU A 163 6.28 10.27 -12.07
C LEU A 163 7.36 9.71 -13.01
N ASP A 164 7.90 8.54 -12.74
CA ASP A 164 8.89 7.88 -13.60
C ASP A 164 8.31 7.56 -14.98
N SER A 165 7.07 7.09 -15.05
CA SER A 165 6.35 6.84 -16.28
C SER A 165 6.14 8.15 -17.07
N PHE A 166 5.81 9.23 -16.38
CA PHE A 166 5.71 10.57 -16.99
C PHE A 166 7.06 11.06 -17.54
N ARG A 167 8.13 10.92 -16.72
CA ARG A 167 9.50 11.30 -17.11
C ARG A 167 9.94 10.65 -18.41
N VAL A 168 9.74 9.34 -18.52
CA VAL A 168 10.04 8.57 -19.74
C VAL A 168 9.21 9.08 -20.93
N LYS A 169 7.92 9.31 -20.70
CA LYS A 169 6.99 9.78 -21.75
C LYS A 169 7.35 11.17 -22.30
N VAL A 170 7.87 12.06 -21.46
CA VAL A 170 8.28 13.42 -21.89
C VAL A 170 9.72 13.47 -22.38
N GLY A 171 10.42 12.33 -22.45
CA GLY A 171 11.77 12.21 -23.00
C GLY A 171 12.87 12.77 -22.10
N LEU A 172 12.62 12.88 -20.79
CA LEU A 172 13.63 13.34 -19.81
C LEU A 172 14.46 12.15 -19.30
N GLY A 173 15.77 12.39 -19.14
CA GLY A 173 16.72 11.42 -18.61
C GLY A 173 16.66 11.29 -17.08
N GLN A 174 17.45 10.37 -16.53
CA GLN A 174 17.54 10.20 -15.08
C GLN A 174 18.17 11.42 -14.37
N ALA A 175 19.07 12.14 -15.04
CA ALA A 175 19.68 13.36 -14.53
C ALA A 175 18.68 14.54 -14.40
N ASP A 176 17.49 14.43 -15.02
CA ASP A 176 16.48 15.47 -15.03
C ASP A 176 15.32 15.19 -14.09
N GLU A 177 15.55 14.39 -13.04
CA GLU A 177 14.50 13.91 -12.12
C GLU A 177 13.74 15.07 -11.45
N GLU A 178 14.44 16.10 -10.96
CA GLU A 178 13.83 17.28 -10.35
C GLU A 178 12.97 18.08 -11.32
N ILE A 179 13.42 18.19 -12.59
CA ILE A 179 12.66 18.87 -13.64
C ILE A 179 11.40 18.04 -13.97
N ALA A 180 11.56 16.74 -14.05
CA ALA A 180 10.44 15.84 -14.30
C ALA A 180 9.41 15.91 -13.15
N ALA A 181 9.88 15.94 -11.89
CA ALA A 181 9.03 16.03 -10.73
C ALA A 181 8.24 17.35 -10.71
N HIS A 182 8.89 18.48 -10.94
CA HIS A 182 8.23 19.78 -11.01
C HIS A 182 7.17 19.82 -12.12
N ARG A 183 7.50 19.32 -13.31
CA ARG A 183 6.55 19.23 -14.42
C ARG A 183 5.41 18.28 -14.13
N TRP A 184 5.67 17.14 -13.51
CA TRP A 184 4.65 16.17 -13.15
C TRP A 184 3.66 16.77 -12.13
N VAL A 185 4.17 17.48 -11.09
CA VAL A 185 3.30 18.18 -10.14
C VAL A 185 2.38 19.15 -10.88
N THR A 186 2.94 20.00 -11.73
CA THR A 186 2.18 21.08 -12.40
C THR A 186 1.25 20.56 -13.50
N GLU A 187 1.77 19.65 -14.35
CA GLU A 187 1.05 19.19 -15.54
C GLU A 187 0.10 18.01 -15.28
N ARG A 188 0.24 17.33 -14.11
CA ARG A 188 -0.55 16.16 -13.76
C ARG A 188 -1.29 16.33 -12.43
N PHE A 189 -0.55 16.45 -11.34
CA PHE A 189 -1.15 16.44 -10.00
C PHE A 189 -2.05 17.66 -9.77
N GLU A 190 -1.52 18.87 -9.91
CA GLU A 190 -2.28 20.13 -9.73
C GLU A 190 -3.43 20.25 -10.72
N ARG A 191 -3.27 19.71 -11.94
CA ARG A 191 -4.33 19.70 -12.93
C ARG A 191 -5.52 18.87 -12.47
N VAL A 192 -5.31 17.69 -11.88
CA VAL A 192 -6.40 16.90 -11.28
C VAL A 192 -7.06 17.68 -10.17
N MET A 193 -6.27 18.31 -9.28
CA MET A 193 -6.82 19.10 -8.17
C MET A 193 -7.60 20.32 -8.62
N ALA A 194 -7.23 20.95 -9.73
CA ALA A 194 -7.94 22.08 -10.32
C ALA A 194 -9.33 21.70 -10.85
N GLU A 195 -9.49 20.49 -11.36
CA GLU A 195 -10.78 19.98 -11.88
C GLU A 195 -11.73 19.50 -10.74
N VAL A 196 -11.23 19.33 -9.50
CA VAL A 196 -12.05 18.95 -8.36
C VAL A 196 -12.79 20.18 -7.82
N PRO A 197 -14.14 20.20 -7.85
CA PRO A 197 -14.93 21.28 -7.29
C PRO A 197 -14.61 21.54 -5.80
N PRO A 198 -14.59 22.79 -5.34
CA PRO A 198 -14.24 23.13 -3.96
C PRO A 198 -15.04 22.35 -2.91
N GLU A 199 -16.31 22.10 -3.17
CA GLU A 199 -17.23 21.35 -2.31
C GLU A 199 -16.89 19.86 -2.18
N LEU A 200 -16.09 19.30 -3.10
CA LEU A 200 -15.68 17.89 -3.07
C LEU A 200 -14.25 17.69 -2.55
N ARG A 201 -13.47 18.76 -2.34
CA ARG A 201 -12.08 18.68 -1.91
C ARG A 201 -11.89 18.12 -0.49
N GLY A 202 -12.92 18.19 0.35
CA GLY A 202 -12.88 17.64 1.70
C GLY A 202 -13.23 16.14 1.79
N LYS A 203 -13.58 15.50 0.67
CA LYS A 203 -14.02 14.11 0.69
C LYS A 203 -12.87 13.10 0.82
N LEU A 204 -11.74 13.42 0.23
CA LEU A 204 -10.51 12.60 0.28
C LEU A 204 -9.29 13.51 0.27
N GLU A 205 -8.16 12.97 0.74
CA GLU A 205 -6.88 13.64 0.59
C GLU A 205 -6.49 13.80 -0.89
N PRO A 206 -5.80 14.91 -1.27
CA PRO A 206 -5.44 15.19 -2.65
C PRO A 206 -4.71 14.04 -3.36
N ALA A 207 -3.75 13.41 -2.69
CA ALA A 207 -2.99 12.30 -3.24
C ALA A 207 -3.86 11.05 -3.46
N GLN A 208 -4.85 10.82 -2.60
CA GLN A 208 -5.81 9.73 -2.77
C GLN A 208 -6.73 9.99 -3.96
N ILE A 209 -7.20 11.23 -4.14
CA ILE A 209 -7.98 11.62 -5.33
C ILE A 209 -7.18 11.35 -6.60
N TYR A 210 -5.93 11.79 -6.65
CA TYR A 210 -5.05 11.58 -7.79
C TYR A 210 -4.89 10.09 -8.11
N HIS A 211 -4.59 9.28 -7.09
CA HIS A 211 -4.45 7.85 -7.24
C HIS A 211 -5.72 7.19 -7.80
N GLU A 212 -6.88 7.52 -7.25
CA GLU A 212 -8.16 6.96 -7.70
C GLU A 212 -8.52 7.38 -9.13
N VAL A 213 -8.11 8.58 -9.56
CA VAL A 213 -8.26 9.02 -10.97
C VAL A 213 -7.43 8.14 -11.90
N LEU A 214 -6.18 7.80 -11.52
CA LEU A 214 -5.34 6.92 -12.32
C LEU A 214 -5.93 5.51 -12.45
N GLU A 215 -6.42 4.96 -11.34
CA GLU A 215 -7.07 3.66 -11.30
C GLU A 215 -8.38 3.66 -12.12
N HIS A 216 -9.20 4.69 -11.97
CA HIS A 216 -10.44 4.86 -12.73
C HIS A 216 -10.17 4.92 -14.24
N ARG A 217 -9.15 5.68 -14.65
CA ARG A 217 -8.71 5.75 -16.04
C ARG A 217 -8.30 4.39 -16.58
N TRP A 218 -7.59 3.60 -15.78
CA TRP A 218 -7.20 2.25 -16.16
C TRP A 218 -8.43 1.38 -16.43
N PHE A 219 -9.42 1.36 -15.54
CA PHE A 219 -10.67 0.62 -15.70
C PHE A 219 -11.49 1.10 -16.91
N MET A 220 -11.54 2.42 -17.13
CA MET A 220 -12.20 2.96 -18.32
C MET A 220 -11.53 2.49 -19.62
N SER A 221 -10.19 2.52 -19.63
CA SER A 221 -9.40 2.11 -20.80
C SER A 221 -9.53 0.61 -21.09
N GLU A 222 -9.52 -0.22 -20.05
CA GLU A 222 -9.75 -1.66 -20.17
C GLU A 222 -11.14 -1.96 -20.73
N ARG A 223 -12.17 -1.31 -20.23
CA ARG A 223 -13.55 -1.47 -20.72
C ARG A 223 -13.73 -0.97 -22.15
N ALA A 224 -13.04 0.11 -22.52
CA ALA A 224 -13.11 0.67 -23.86
C ALA A 224 -12.24 -0.08 -24.88
N GLY A 225 -11.31 -0.95 -24.43
CA GLY A 225 -10.30 -1.57 -25.30
C GLY A 225 -9.33 -0.57 -25.95
N ALA A 226 -9.28 0.67 -25.42
CA ALA A 226 -8.47 1.77 -25.93
C ALA A 226 -8.07 2.73 -24.81
N SER A 227 -6.96 3.47 -25.01
CA SER A 227 -6.51 4.45 -24.02
C SER A 227 -7.49 5.63 -23.92
N VAL A 228 -8.04 5.85 -22.73
CA VAL A 228 -8.93 6.98 -22.43
C VAL A 228 -8.10 8.24 -22.14
N PRO A 229 -8.49 9.41 -22.67
CA PRO A 229 -7.86 10.70 -22.37
C PRO A 229 -7.90 10.98 -20.86
N PHE A 230 -6.85 11.63 -20.34
CA PHE A 230 -6.73 11.87 -18.90
C PHE A 230 -7.83 12.81 -18.39
N GLU A 231 -8.14 13.86 -19.12
CA GLU A 231 -9.18 14.84 -18.80
C GLU A 231 -10.58 14.21 -18.72
N GLU A 232 -10.87 13.28 -19.61
CA GLU A 232 -12.14 12.56 -19.61
C GLU A 232 -12.26 11.68 -18.37
N ALA A 233 -11.17 11.01 -17.99
CA ALA A 233 -11.13 10.18 -16.79
C ALA A 233 -11.30 11.01 -15.51
N ILE A 234 -10.69 12.22 -15.42
CA ILE A 234 -10.86 13.13 -14.29
C ILE A 234 -12.32 13.55 -14.17
N SER A 235 -12.90 14.05 -15.25
CA SER A 235 -14.28 14.55 -15.26
C SER A 235 -15.27 13.44 -14.92
N ASP A 236 -15.07 12.24 -15.44
CA ASP A 236 -15.94 11.11 -15.14
C ASP A 236 -15.79 10.65 -13.69
N TYR A 237 -14.56 10.53 -13.17
CA TYR A 237 -14.29 10.17 -11.78
C TYR A 237 -14.95 11.16 -10.79
N VAL A 238 -14.76 12.46 -11.00
CA VAL A 238 -15.35 13.52 -10.14
C VAL A 238 -16.85 13.39 -10.10
N ARG A 239 -17.49 13.20 -11.25
CA ARG A 239 -18.94 13.14 -11.40
C ARG A 239 -19.54 11.86 -10.83
N THR A 240 -18.93 10.70 -11.08
CA THR A 240 -19.56 9.39 -10.85
C THR A 240 -19.10 8.72 -9.56
N ILE A 241 -17.87 9.02 -9.10
CA ILE A 241 -17.28 8.36 -7.93
C ILE A 241 -17.10 9.36 -6.79
N LEU A 242 -16.30 10.42 -6.98
CA LEU A 242 -15.97 11.35 -5.90
C LEU A 242 -17.22 12.03 -5.32
N ALA A 243 -18.16 12.43 -6.18
CA ALA A 243 -19.41 13.07 -5.74
C ALA A 243 -20.23 12.19 -4.79
N GLN A 244 -20.14 10.86 -4.92
CA GLN A 244 -20.91 9.91 -4.12
C GLN A 244 -20.19 9.45 -2.84
N LYS A 245 -18.89 9.78 -2.68
CA LYS A 245 -18.14 9.40 -1.47
C LYS A 245 -18.61 10.20 -0.26
N PRO A 246 -18.58 9.58 0.94
CA PRO A 246 -18.79 10.32 2.18
C PRO A 246 -17.67 11.35 2.37
N ASP A 247 -17.94 12.37 3.14
CA ASP A 247 -16.94 13.35 3.55
C ASP A 247 -16.02 12.71 4.60
N GLU A 248 -14.75 12.53 4.29
CA GLU A 248 -13.78 11.87 5.16
C GLU A 248 -13.54 12.66 6.45
N GLN A 249 -13.60 13.98 6.40
CA GLN A 249 -13.49 14.82 7.59
C GLN A 249 -14.68 14.65 8.52
N SER A 250 -15.87 14.39 8.01
CA SER A 250 -17.06 14.15 8.82
C SER A 250 -17.03 12.76 9.48
N VAL A 251 -16.40 11.77 8.85
CA VAL A 251 -16.22 10.42 9.41
C VAL A 251 -15.19 10.42 10.53
N LEU A 252 -14.07 11.12 10.37
CA LEU A 252 -13.02 11.24 11.39
C LEU A 252 -13.42 12.18 12.53
N GLY A 253 -14.28 13.15 12.27
CA GLY A 253 -14.78 14.12 13.26
C GLY A 253 -16.03 13.66 14.03
N ALA A 254 -16.66 12.56 13.66
CA ALA A 254 -17.76 11.98 14.39
C ALA A 254 -17.26 11.46 15.74
N ARG A 255 -17.46 12.27 16.80
CA ARG A 255 -17.31 11.82 18.19
C ARG A 255 -18.05 10.49 18.30
N ILE A 256 -17.40 9.52 18.95
CA ILE A 256 -18.05 8.31 19.47
C ILE A 256 -19.08 8.79 20.52
N GLY A 257 -20.22 9.25 20.05
CA GLY A 257 -21.38 9.56 20.86
C GLY A 257 -22.31 8.37 20.76
N THR A 258 -22.58 7.75 21.90
CA THR A 258 -23.65 6.79 22.23
C THR A 258 -24.30 6.07 21.04
N PRO A 259 -24.39 4.74 21.06
CA PRO A 259 -24.92 3.98 19.93
C PRO A 259 -26.37 4.36 19.70
N SER A 260 -26.65 5.08 18.64
CA SER A 260 -27.95 5.10 18.00
C SER A 260 -28.00 3.93 17.02
N ASP A 261 -29.10 3.22 17.01
CA ASP A 261 -29.40 1.96 16.32
C ASP A 261 -29.37 2.00 14.79
N ASP A 262 -28.36 2.64 14.18
CA ASP A 262 -28.13 2.61 12.74
C ASP A 262 -26.70 2.13 12.44
N THR A 263 -26.49 0.85 12.74
CA THR A 263 -25.30 0.16 12.27
C THR A 263 -25.46 -0.21 10.80
N ALA A 264 -25.32 0.77 9.91
CA ALA A 264 -25.00 0.49 8.51
C ALA A 264 -23.59 -0.07 8.50
N ALA A 265 -23.50 -1.39 8.50
CA ALA A 265 -22.29 -2.16 8.51
C ALA A 265 -21.35 -1.69 7.39
N LEU A 266 -20.18 -1.19 7.75
CA LEU A 266 -19.02 -1.14 6.88
C LEU A 266 -18.75 -2.56 6.41
N ARG A 267 -19.28 -2.92 5.24
CA ARG A 267 -18.92 -4.16 4.55
C ARG A 267 -17.49 -3.99 4.04
N ILE A 268 -16.52 -4.44 4.83
CA ILE A 268 -15.18 -4.70 4.33
C ILE A 268 -15.31 -5.93 3.42
N THR A 269 -15.40 -5.68 2.12
CA THR A 269 -15.34 -6.76 1.13
C THR A 269 -13.86 -7.12 0.97
N LEU A 270 -13.43 -8.15 1.67
CA LEU A 270 -12.14 -8.79 1.41
C LEU A 270 -12.18 -9.39 0.00
N PRO A 271 -11.17 -9.17 -0.85
CA PRO A 271 -11.09 -9.85 -2.14
C PRO A 271 -11.08 -11.37 -1.89
N ARG A 272 -12.01 -12.09 -2.53
CA ARG A 272 -11.96 -13.54 -2.60
C ARG A 272 -10.73 -13.92 -3.41
N GLU A 273 -9.75 -14.49 -2.75
CA GLU A 273 -8.69 -15.22 -3.42
C GLU A 273 -9.31 -16.48 -4.03
N GLU A 274 -9.47 -16.47 -5.34
CA GLU A 274 -9.67 -17.72 -6.09
C GLU A 274 -8.29 -18.39 -6.22
N PHE A 275 -7.99 -19.26 -5.28
CA PHE A 275 -6.96 -20.28 -5.47
C PHE A 275 -7.52 -21.37 -6.40
N ARG A 276 -7.02 -21.41 -7.63
CA ARG A 276 -6.90 -22.59 -8.48
C ARG A 276 -5.53 -22.62 -9.14
#